data_39a1dbf8cd39d3e8573899e4323e430e
#
_entry.id   39a1dbf8cd39d3e8573899e4323e430e
#
_cell.length_a   1.000
_cell.length_b   1.000
_cell.length_c   1.000
_cell.angle_alpha   90.00
_cell.angle_beta   90.00
_cell.angle_gamma   90.00
#
_symmetry.space_group_name_H-M   'P 1'
#
loop_
_entity.id
_entity.type
_entity.pdbx_description
1 polymer ?
#
loop_
_entity_poly.entity_id
_entity_poly.type
_entity_poly.pdbx_seq_one_letter_code
_entity_poly.pdbx_strand_id
1 'polypeptide(L)'
;MDCNRVSRNDPCPCGSGRKYKHCCLPKEVAARQPRPSPTITDPHGKPKKRPEYPIGTVALYGPDDKRTTKIAAGVIKSPNAEPIIKRWVATDVTTSPKVKIEIQEFFDEHGVKSVAASDGNMGCPHEEGEDFPDDEDCPFCPFWAGKQGSNRRD
;
A
#
# COMPACT_ATOMS: atom_id res chain seq x y z
N MET A 1 -3.43 -44.43 6.83
CA MET A 1 -4.43 -43.92 7.79
C MET A 1 -4.82 -42.54 7.31
N ASP A 2 -6.04 -42.41 6.85
CA ASP A 2 -6.51 -41.20 6.23
C ASP A 2 -6.74 -40.08 7.24
N CYS A 3 -5.85 -39.07 7.28
CA CYS A 3 -6.02 -37.83 8.04
C CYS A 3 -7.20 -36.97 7.56
N ASN A 4 -8.03 -37.48 6.64
CA ASN A 4 -8.99 -36.70 5.87
C ASN A 4 -10.37 -36.54 6.56
N ARG A 5 -10.54 -36.95 7.82
CA ARG A 5 -11.79 -36.90 8.58
C ARG A 5 -11.70 -36.31 9.99
N VAL A 6 -10.61 -35.63 10.31
CA VAL A 6 -10.45 -35.04 11.64
C VAL A 6 -11.01 -33.61 11.63
N SER A 7 -11.98 -33.34 12.50
CA SER A 7 -12.51 -31.99 12.69
C SER A 7 -11.45 -31.08 13.35
N ARG A 8 -11.50 -29.81 13.06
CA ARG A 8 -10.56 -28.81 13.62
C ARG A 8 -10.49 -28.80 15.14
N ASN A 9 -11.57 -29.21 15.81
CA ASN A 9 -11.69 -29.22 17.26
C ASN A 9 -11.41 -30.59 17.89
N ASP A 10 -11.25 -31.64 17.09
CA ASP A 10 -10.97 -33.00 17.59
C ASP A 10 -9.53 -33.12 18.15
N PRO A 11 -9.26 -34.11 19.01
CA PRO A 11 -7.92 -34.40 19.44
C PRO A 11 -7.01 -34.72 18.26
N CYS A 12 -5.79 -34.18 18.27
CA CYS A 12 -4.87 -34.40 17.17
C CYS A 12 -4.45 -35.90 17.10
N PRO A 13 -4.51 -36.54 15.93
CA PRO A 13 -4.15 -37.94 15.76
C PRO A 13 -2.65 -38.23 16.00
N CYS A 14 -1.81 -37.17 16.10
CA CYS A 14 -0.39 -37.34 16.47
C CYS A 14 -0.15 -37.71 17.93
N GLY A 15 -1.20 -37.82 18.76
CA GLY A 15 -1.09 -38.22 20.18
C GLY A 15 -0.63 -37.11 21.13
N SER A 16 -0.54 -35.86 20.67
CA SER A 16 -0.09 -34.71 21.48
C SER A 16 -1.09 -34.21 22.52
N GLY A 17 -2.34 -34.75 22.52
CA GLY A 17 -3.42 -34.33 23.43
C GLY A 17 -3.98 -32.93 23.12
N ARG A 18 -3.44 -32.23 22.12
CA ARG A 18 -3.92 -30.90 21.68
C ARG A 18 -4.97 -31.03 20.58
N LYS A 19 -5.84 -30.03 20.46
CA LYS A 19 -6.79 -29.97 19.36
C LYS A 19 -6.05 -29.86 18.02
N TYR A 20 -6.58 -30.53 16.99
CA TYR A 20 -5.96 -30.59 15.65
C TYR A 20 -5.61 -29.22 15.07
N LYS A 21 -6.48 -28.21 15.27
CA LYS A 21 -6.25 -26.82 14.84
C LYS A 21 -5.01 -26.14 15.45
N HIS A 22 -4.56 -26.59 16.62
CA HIS A 22 -3.40 -26.02 17.34
C HIS A 22 -2.16 -26.91 17.26
N CYS A 23 -2.20 -28.01 16.54
CA CYS A 23 -1.12 -28.97 16.43
C CYS A 23 -0.68 -29.23 14.99
N CYS A 24 -1.33 -30.16 14.28
CA CYS A 24 -0.90 -30.55 12.93
C CYS A 24 -1.52 -29.72 11.82
N LEU A 25 -2.71 -29.14 12.02
CA LEU A 25 -3.36 -28.32 10.98
C LEU A 25 -2.49 -27.16 10.48
N PRO A 26 -1.78 -26.38 11.33
CA PRO A 26 -0.90 -25.32 10.85
C PRO A 26 0.27 -25.85 10.01
N LYS A 27 0.76 -27.04 10.29
CA LYS A 27 1.85 -27.69 9.53
C LYS A 27 1.37 -28.18 8.16
N GLU A 28 0.16 -28.73 8.09
CA GLU A 28 -0.43 -29.19 6.83
C GLU A 28 -0.82 -28.01 5.93
N VAL A 29 -1.32 -26.91 6.51
CA VAL A 29 -1.61 -25.68 5.76
C VAL A 29 -0.35 -25.04 5.19
N ALA A 30 0.77 -25.10 5.94
CA ALA A 30 2.06 -24.60 5.48
C ALA A 30 2.67 -25.45 4.35
N ALA A 31 2.37 -26.76 4.32
CA ALA A 31 2.84 -27.67 3.28
C ALA A 31 2.00 -27.59 1.97
N ARG A 32 0.81 -27.00 2.00
CA ARG A 32 0.05 -26.73 0.79
C ARG A 32 0.74 -25.61 0.02
N GLN A 33 1.02 -25.88 -1.26
CA GLN A 33 1.53 -24.86 -2.18
C GLN A 33 0.67 -23.59 -2.08
N PRO A 34 1.28 -22.41 -2.09
CA PRO A 34 0.54 -21.16 -2.04
C PRO A 34 -0.50 -21.15 -3.17
N ARG A 35 -1.74 -20.94 -2.81
CA ARG A 35 -2.80 -20.72 -3.81
C ARG A 35 -2.35 -19.59 -4.71
N PRO A 36 -2.48 -19.70 -6.03
CA PRO A 36 -2.20 -18.58 -6.91
C PRO A 36 -3.00 -17.38 -6.40
N SER A 37 -2.32 -16.27 -6.21
CA SER A 37 -2.97 -15.03 -5.79
C SER A 37 -4.14 -14.73 -6.72
N PRO A 38 -5.29 -14.29 -6.22
CA PRO A 38 -6.44 -13.98 -7.06
C PRO A 38 -6.00 -13.00 -8.16
N THR A 39 -6.31 -13.31 -9.39
CA THR A 39 -6.05 -12.42 -10.52
C THR A 39 -6.88 -11.16 -10.32
N ILE A 40 -6.20 -10.03 -10.12
CA ILE A 40 -6.89 -8.74 -10.05
C ILE A 40 -7.37 -8.43 -11.47
N THR A 41 -8.68 -8.44 -11.65
CA THR A 41 -9.30 -8.03 -12.90
C THR A 41 -9.79 -6.59 -12.81
N ASP A 42 -9.81 -5.90 -13.94
CA ASP A 42 -10.49 -4.60 -14.05
C ASP A 42 -12.02 -4.78 -13.98
N PRO A 43 -12.81 -3.69 -13.91
CA PRO A 43 -14.28 -3.75 -13.89
C PRO A 43 -14.90 -4.47 -15.10
N HIS A 44 -14.14 -4.70 -16.18
CA HIS A 44 -14.56 -5.39 -17.40
C HIS A 44 -14.04 -6.82 -17.48
N GLY A 45 -13.48 -7.37 -16.39
CA GLY A 45 -13.04 -8.76 -16.29
C GLY A 45 -11.71 -9.07 -17.01
N LYS A 46 -10.99 -8.04 -17.50
CA LYS A 46 -9.67 -8.23 -18.13
C LYS A 46 -8.58 -8.39 -17.07
N PRO A 47 -7.64 -9.33 -17.25
CA PRO A 47 -6.52 -9.47 -16.31
C PRO A 47 -5.66 -8.19 -16.36
N LYS A 48 -5.56 -7.49 -15.23
CA LYS A 48 -4.60 -6.38 -15.09
C LYS A 48 -3.20 -6.95 -15.21
N LYS A 49 -2.38 -6.36 -16.08
CA LYS A 49 -0.95 -6.66 -16.10
C LYS A 49 -0.38 -6.41 -14.71
N ARG A 50 0.36 -7.36 -14.19
CA ARG A 50 1.09 -7.15 -12.94
C ARG A 50 2.07 -6.00 -13.14
N PRO A 51 2.19 -5.08 -12.18
CA PRO A 51 3.15 -4.01 -12.28
C PRO A 51 4.57 -4.58 -12.36
N GLU A 52 5.37 -4.04 -13.27
CA GLU A 52 6.77 -4.42 -13.40
C GLU A 52 7.64 -3.58 -12.49
N TYR A 53 8.47 -4.25 -11.70
CA TYR A 53 9.43 -3.58 -10.81
C TYR A 53 10.68 -3.11 -11.57
N PRO A 54 11.30 -2.00 -11.15
CA PRO A 54 10.89 -1.07 -10.08
C PRO A 54 9.61 -0.30 -10.42
N ILE A 55 8.75 -0.09 -9.40
CA ILE A 55 7.51 0.67 -9.54
C ILE A 55 7.72 2.07 -9.00
N GLY A 56 7.37 3.09 -9.80
CA GLY A 56 7.23 4.47 -9.34
C GLY A 56 5.82 4.73 -8.81
N THR A 57 5.72 5.46 -7.74
CA THR A 57 4.46 5.94 -7.20
C THR A 57 4.48 7.46 -7.08
N VAL A 58 3.36 8.11 -7.39
CA VAL A 58 3.19 9.55 -7.23
C VAL A 58 1.92 9.80 -6.43
N ALA A 59 2.08 10.41 -5.26
CA ALA A 59 0.97 10.80 -4.39
C ALA A 59 0.91 12.32 -4.30
N LEU A 60 -0.30 12.85 -4.47
CA LEU A 60 -0.57 14.28 -4.42
C LEU A 60 -1.21 14.65 -3.08
N TYR A 61 -0.80 15.77 -2.52
CA TYR A 61 -1.33 16.30 -1.27
C TYR A 61 -1.57 17.81 -1.40
N GLY A 62 -2.60 18.29 -0.73
CA GLY A 62 -2.96 19.70 -0.74
C GLY A 62 -3.88 20.08 0.41
N PRO A 63 -4.09 21.39 0.66
CA PRO A 63 -4.97 21.86 1.73
C PRO A 63 -6.44 21.49 1.51
N ASP A 64 -6.80 21.17 0.28
CA ASP A 64 -8.13 20.75 -0.18
C ASP A 64 -8.01 19.73 -1.34
N ASP A 65 -9.14 19.31 -1.91
CA ASP A 65 -9.20 18.37 -3.03
C ASP A 65 -8.83 18.96 -4.39
N LYS A 66 -8.64 20.28 -4.48
CA LYS A 66 -8.43 21.01 -5.73
C LYS A 66 -7.00 21.53 -5.91
N ARG A 67 -6.38 21.97 -4.81
CA ARG A 67 -5.03 22.53 -4.84
C ARG A 67 -4.02 21.50 -4.33
N THR A 68 -3.01 21.23 -5.14
CA THR A 68 -1.89 20.38 -4.76
C THR A 68 -0.69 21.25 -4.43
N THR A 69 -0.16 21.09 -3.22
CA THR A 69 1.02 21.85 -2.74
C THR A 69 2.19 20.94 -2.38
N LYS A 70 1.98 19.61 -2.34
CA LYS A 70 3.03 18.64 -2.08
C LYS A 70 2.86 17.43 -3.00
N ILE A 71 3.97 16.97 -3.57
CA ILE A 71 4.06 15.70 -4.29
C ILE A 71 5.04 14.81 -3.55
N ALA A 72 4.65 13.57 -3.28
CA ALA A 72 5.54 12.52 -2.82
C ALA A 72 5.69 11.48 -3.94
N ALA A 73 6.91 11.30 -4.43
CA ALA A 73 7.23 10.21 -5.34
C ALA A 73 7.99 9.13 -4.61
N GLY A 74 7.63 7.88 -4.85
CA GLY A 74 8.27 6.72 -4.26
C GLY A 74 8.75 5.75 -5.32
N VAL A 75 9.81 5.03 -5.05
CA VAL A 75 10.29 3.91 -5.88
C VAL A 75 10.35 2.65 -5.05
N ILE A 76 9.64 1.63 -5.49
CA ILE A 76 9.62 0.29 -4.89
C ILE A 76 10.39 -0.63 -5.82
N LYS A 77 11.57 -1.09 -5.40
CA LYS A 77 12.47 -1.91 -6.22
C LYS A 77 12.02 -3.36 -6.35
N SER A 78 11.36 -3.89 -5.34
CA SER A 78 10.84 -5.27 -5.31
C SER A 78 9.66 -5.36 -4.35
N PRO A 79 8.86 -6.46 -4.38
CA PRO A 79 7.66 -6.60 -3.53
C PRO A 79 7.86 -6.41 -2.03
N ASN A 80 9.07 -6.65 -1.53
CA ASN A 80 9.41 -6.57 -0.10
C ASN A 80 10.46 -5.48 0.20
N ALA A 81 10.79 -4.63 -0.77
CA ALA A 81 11.75 -3.55 -0.57
C ALA A 81 11.05 -2.34 0.08
N GLU A 82 11.77 -1.68 0.96
CA GLU A 82 11.34 -0.38 1.47
C GLU A 82 11.30 0.65 0.34
N PRO A 83 10.25 1.49 0.28
CA PRO A 83 10.15 2.52 -0.73
C PRO A 83 11.18 3.62 -0.51
N ILE A 84 11.83 4.05 -1.59
CA ILE A 84 12.65 5.26 -1.59
C ILE A 84 11.72 6.42 -1.90
N ILE A 85 11.59 7.38 -0.99
CA ILE A 85 10.63 8.48 -1.12
C ILE A 85 11.35 9.81 -1.26
N LYS A 86 10.92 10.63 -2.22
CA LYS A 86 11.32 12.02 -2.40
C LYS A 86 10.07 12.91 -2.44
N ARG A 87 10.17 14.09 -1.84
CA ARG A 87 9.05 15.02 -1.69
C ARG A 87 9.39 16.38 -2.29
N TRP A 88 8.38 17.02 -2.89
CA TRP A 88 8.45 18.39 -3.39
C TRP A 88 7.29 19.17 -2.80
N VAL A 89 7.57 20.36 -2.32
CA VAL A 89 6.58 21.27 -1.73
C VAL A 89 6.68 22.61 -2.43
N ALA A 90 5.61 23.04 -3.07
CA ALA A 90 5.47 24.36 -3.69
C ALA A 90 3.99 24.66 -3.96
N THR A 91 3.65 25.94 -4.09
CA THR A 91 2.29 26.37 -4.43
C THR A 91 1.88 25.97 -5.85
N ASP A 92 2.84 25.78 -6.74
CA ASP A 92 2.68 25.42 -8.16
C ASP A 92 3.28 24.04 -8.49
N VAL A 93 3.37 23.15 -7.52
CA VAL A 93 4.10 21.88 -7.62
C VAL A 93 3.66 20.99 -8.79
N THR A 94 2.38 21.04 -9.18
CA THR A 94 1.85 20.26 -10.31
C THR A 94 2.10 20.89 -11.68
N THR A 95 2.29 22.21 -11.72
CA THR A 95 2.49 22.97 -12.97
C THR A 95 3.96 23.28 -13.22
N SER A 96 4.80 23.25 -12.18
CA SER A 96 6.23 23.54 -12.26
C SER A 96 6.97 22.58 -13.19
N PRO A 97 7.58 23.06 -14.27
CA PRO A 97 8.40 22.23 -15.16
C PRO A 97 9.60 21.61 -14.44
N LYS A 98 10.18 22.35 -13.50
CA LYS A 98 11.32 21.89 -12.69
C LYS A 98 10.97 20.65 -11.89
N VAL A 99 9.82 20.67 -11.18
CA VAL A 99 9.37 19.52 -10.37
C VAL A 99 9.13 18.30 -11.26
N LYS A 100 8.52 18.49 -12.43
CA LYS A 100 8.28 17.39 -13.39
C LYS A 100 9.58 16.76 -13.86
N ILE A 101 10.58 17.56 -14.17
CA ILE A 101 11.90 17.09 -14.59
C ILE A 101 12.58 16.32 -13.44
N GLU A 102 12.57 16.87 -12.24
CA GLU A 102 13.18 16.22 -11.08
C GLU A 102 12.51 14.88 -10.70
N ILE A 103 11.19 14.77 -10.87
CA ILE A 103 10.47 13.49 -10.69
C ILE A 103 10.89 12.49 -11.77
N GLN A 104 10.98 12.93 -13.03
CA GLN A 104 11.42 12.08 -14.12
C GLN A 104 12.84 11.58 -13.89
N GLU A 105 13.77 12.48 -13.58
CA GLU A 105 15.17 12.13 -13.27
C GLU A 105 15.25 11.14 -12.09
N PHE A 106 14.45 11.33 -11.05
CA PHE A 106 14.37 10.41 -9.91
C PHE A 106 13.91 9.02 -10.32
N PHE A 107 12.94 8.92 -11.22
CA PHE A 107 12.48 7.63 -11.73
C PHE A 107 13.50 6.99 -12.69
N ASP A 108 14.13 7.78 -13.54
CA ASP A 108 15.16 7.29 -14.47
C ASP A 108 16.39 6.78 -13.73
N GLU A 109 16.83 7.47 -12.67
CA GLU A 109 17.94 7.04 -11.81
C GLU A 109 17.70 5.66 -11.19
N HIS A 110 16.45 5.36 -10.85
CA HIS A 110 16.07 4.08 -10.24
C HIS A 110 15.55 3.05 -11.24
N GLY A 111 15.54 3.34 -12.53
CA GLY A 111 15.13 2.42 -13.58
C GLY A 111 13.67 2.01 -13.51
N VAL A 112 12.78 2.91 -13.11
CA VAL A 112 11.33 2.67 -12.96
C VAL A 112 10.71 2.20 -14.27
N LYS A 113 9.98 1.09 -14.23
CA LYS A 113 9.33 0.46 -15.39
C LYS A 113 7.83 0.73 -15.47
N SER A 114 7.20 0.95 -14.33
CA SER A 114 5.77 1.28 -14.26
C SER A 114 5.52 2.35 -13.20
N VAL A 115 4.56 3.24 -13.46
CA VAL A 115 4.21 4.33 -12.54
C VAL A 115 2.73 4.22 -12.19
N ALA A 116 2.44 4.36 -10.90
CA ALA A 116 1.10 4.52 -10.36
C ALA A 116 0.98 5.91 -9.72
N ALA A 117 -0.05 6.66 -10.09
CA ALA A 117 -0.32 7.98 -9.54
C ALA A 117 -1.70 8.02 -8.88
N SER A 118 -1.87 8.85 -7.85
CA SER A 118 -3.18 9.11 -7.27
C SER A 118 -4.04 9.94 -8.24
N ASP A 119 -5.35 9.69 -8.25
CA ASP A 119 -6.31 10.42 -9.10
C ASP A 119 -6.59 11.85 -8.62
N GLY A 120 -6.01 12.27 -7.51
CA GLY A 120 -6.16 13.58 -6.91
C GLY A 120 -5.40 13.65 -5.60
N ASN A 121 -5.67 14.68 -4.81
CA ASN A 121 -5.06 14.83 -3.50
C ASN A 121 -5.55 13.72 -2.55
N MET A 122 -4.61 13.03 -1.93
CA MET A 122 -4.88 11.93 -0.99
C MET A 122 -5.08 12.41 0.45
N GLY A 123 -4.64 13.61 0.76
CA GLY A 123 -4.69 14.17 2.09
C GLY A 123 -4.05 15.56 2.14
N CYS A 124 -3.91 16.10 3.35
CA CYS A 124 -3.23 17.38 3.56
C CYS A 124 -1.72 17.25 3.39
N PRO A 125 -1.02 18.36 3.11
CA PRO A 125 0.43 18.35 2.91
C PRO A 125 1.22 18.20 4.23
N HIS A 126 0.58 18.38 5.38
CA HIS A 126 1.19 18.26 6.71
C HIS A 126 1.33 16.81 7.12
N GLU A 127 2.36 16.50 7.88
CA GLU A 127 2.67 15.13 8.30
C GLU A 127 2.28 14.90 9.77
N GLU A 128 1.48 13.88 9.99
CA GLU A 128 1.11 13.40 11.31
C GLU A 128 2.37 12.96 12.08
N GLY A 129 2.48 13.36 13.34
CA GLY A 129 3.66 13.12 14.16
C GLY A 129 4.80 14.14 13.99
N GLU A 130 4.78 14.96 12.92
CA GLU A 130 5.76 16.03 12.69
C GLU A 130 5.12 17.42 12.81
N ASP A 131 4.06 17.69 12.04
CA ASP A 131 3.40 18.98 11.99
C ASP A 131 2.22 19.10 12.99
N PHE A 132 1.63 17.96 13.36
CA PHE A 132 0.54 17.86 14.33
C PHE A 132 0.54 16.49 15.02
N PRO A 133 -0.08 16.34 16.22
CA PRO A 133 -0.05 15.09 16.97
C PRO A 133 -0.62 13.90 16.20
N ASP A 134 -0.08 12.70 16.50
CA ASP A 134 -0.62 11.43 16.00
C ASP A 134 -2.08 11.24 16.44
N ASP A 135 -2.87 10.61 15.60
CA ASP A 135 -4.29 10.32 15.81
C ASP A 135 -5.23 11.55 15.92
N GLU A 136 -4.74 12.75 15.58
CA GLU A 136 -5.53 13.97 15.51
C GLU A 136 -5.74 14.44 14.07
N ASP A 137 -6.80 15.23 13.86
CA ASP A 137 -7.00 15.91 12.59
C ASP A 137 -6.04 17.10 12.45
N CYS A 138 -5.54 17.31 11.24
CA CYS A 138 -4.66 18.44 10.96
C CYS A 138 -5.37 19.78 11.24
N PRO A 139 -4.84 20.62 12.17
CA PRO A 139 -5.48 21.90 12.53
C PRO A 139 -5.37 22.95 11.41
N PHE A 140 -4.44 22.75 10.46
CA PHE A 140 -4.17 23.69 9.37
C PHE A 140 -5.02 23.44 8.11
N CYS A 141 -5.61 22.25 7.99
CA CYS A 141 -6.36 21.82 6.81
C CYS A 141 -7.76 21.30 7.18
N PRO A 142 -8.70 22.20 7.54
CA PRO A 142 -10.02 21.80 8.02
C PRO A 142 -10.85 21.02 6.98
N PHE A 143 -10.53 21.16 5.69
CA PHE A 143 -11.16 20.35 4.63
C PHE A 143 -10.99 18.85 4.85
N TRP A 144 -9.85 18.44 5.41
CA TRP A 144 -9.51 17.05 5.62
C TRP A 144 -9.93 16.50 7.00
N ALA A 145 -10.52 17.34 7.86
CA ALA A 145 -11.01 16.90 9.18
C ALA A 145 -11.99 15.73 9.02
N GLY A 146 -11.74 14.63 9.72
CA GLY A 146 -12.51 13.39 9.65
C GLY A 146 -12.37 12.61 8.32
N LYS A 147 -11.58 13.09 7.36
CA LYS A 147 -11.37 12.43 6.07
C LYS A 147 -9.99 11.80 5.94
N GLN A 148 -9.02 12.25 6.73
CA GLN A 148 -7.69 11.66 6.77
C GLN A 148 -7.74 10.30 7.44
N GLY A 149 -7.09 9.31 6.82
CA GLY A 149 -7.12 7.96 7.33
C GLY A 149 -8.43 7.21 7.09
N SER A 150 -9.19 7.54 6.03
CA SER A 150 -10.39 6.79 5.62
C SER A 150 -10.15 5.30 5.32
N ASN A 151 -8.94 4.80 5.56
CA ASN A 151 -8.62 3.38 5.67
C ASN A 151 -8.77 2.85 7.10
N ARG A 152 -9.28 3.63 8.06
CA ARG A 152 -9.75 3.06 9.31
C ARG A 152 -10.97 2.21 8.99
N ARG A 153 -10.72 0.91 8.82
CA ARG A 153 -11.79 -0.07 8.78
C ARG A 153 -12.42 -0.07 10.16
N ASP A 154 -13.68 0.33 10.21
CA ASP A 154 -14.54 0.04 11.34
C ASP A 154 -14.52 -1.46 11.68
#